data_2a393d18ba6b462a9f76b6207340b592
#
_entry.id   2a393d18ba6b462a9f76b6207340b592
#
_cell.length_a   1.000
_cell.length_b   1.000
_cell.length_c   1.000
_cell.angle_alpha   90.00
_cell.angle_beta   90.00
_cell.angle_gamma   90.00
#
_symmetry.space_group_name_H-M   'P 1'
#
loop_
_entity.id
_entity.type
_entity.pdbx_description
1 polymer ?
#
loop_
_entity_poly.entity_id
_entity_poly.type
_entity_poly.pdbx_seq_one_letter_code
_entity_poly.pdbx_strand_id
1 'polypeptide(L)'
;MNCNKNLLWNYIGYGSSLSINIFLLPIILQYLSGEELGLWYVFMSVGTFVTMVDFGFSPQIARFVTYAYAGADSLKKSGIVSAVHTEMNAELLLKLLIASRRLYLFLSLFVFILLITVGSYYVTVISKTLPYRQVLCSWIIFSIASFINILYGYYHAFFRGIGDFISINKAMLLSNVRKLFLLI
;
A
#
# COMPACT_ATOMS: atom_id res chain seq x y z
N MET A 1 -3.35 25.37 -9.52
CA MET A 1 -3.72 24.02 -8.99
C MET A 1 -5.17 24.08 -8.49
N ASN A 2 -6.12 23.40 -9.15
CA ASN A 2 -7.56 23.47 -8.79
C ASN A 2 -7.82 22.69 -7.50
N CYS A 3 -7.81 23.37 -6.36
CA CYS A 3 -8.04 22.80 -5.02
C CYS A 3 -9.33 21.98 -4.96
N ASN A 4 -10.43 22.51 -5.52
CA ASN A 4 -11.74 21.85 -5.55
C ASN A 4 -11.73 20.52 -6.32
N LYS A 5 -10.93 20.41 -7.40
CA LYS A 5 -10.84 19.18 -8.18
C LYS A 5 -10.08 18.07 -7.42
N ASN A 6 -9.03 18.43 -6.70
CA ASN A 6 -8.28 17.49 -5.87
C ASN A 6 -9.12 16.98 -4.68
N LEU A 7 -9.91 17.86 -4.05
CA LEU A 7 -10.83 17.48 -2.98
C LEU A 7 -11.90 16.51 -3.48
N LEU A 8 -12.55 16.79 -4.62
CA LEU A 8 -13.54 15.91 -5.22
C LEU A 8 -12.98 14.52 -5.50
N TRP A 9 -11.80 14.43 -6.12
CA TRP A 9 -11.16 13.14 -6.41
C TRP A 9 -10.80 12.36 -5.13
N ASN A 10 -10.41 13.05 -4.05
CA ASN A 10 -10.17 12.41 -2.77
C ASN A 10 -11.45 11.82 -2.18
N TYR A 11 -12.55 12.56 -2.17
CA TYR A 11 -13.84 12.05 -1.67
C TYR A 11 -14.36 10.85 -2.50
N ILE A 12 -14.23 10.92 -3.82
CA ILE A 12 -14.62 9.82 -4.72
C ILE A 12 -13.75 8.58 -4.45
N GLY A 13 -12.44 8.73 -4.31
CA GLY A 13 -11.51 7.63 -4.02
C GLY A 13 -11.82 6.94 -2.69
N TYR A 14 -11.94 7.70 -1.62
CA TYR A 14 -12.29 7.16 -0.29
C TYR A 14 -13.71 6.60 -0.26
N GLY A 15 -14.68 7.29 -0.84
CA GLY A 15 -16.07 6.82 -0.92
C GLY A 15 -16.18 5.48 -1.66
N SER A 16 -15.46 5.30 -2.77
CA SER A 16 -15.43 4.04 -3.50
C SER A 16 -14.85 2.90 -2.68
N SER A 17 -13.80 3.16 -1.89
CA SER A 17 -13.18 2.15 -1.03
C SER A 17 -14.10 1.72 0.11
N LEU A 18 -14.84 2.66 0.72
CA LEU A 18 -15.83 2.34 1.75
C LEU A 18 -17.00 1.54 1.18
N SER A 19 -17.53 1.96 0.03
CA SER A 19 -18.64 1.27 -0.64
C SER A 19 -18.31 -0.19 -0.94
N ILE A 20 -17.12 -0.47 -1.44
CA ILE A 20 -16.70 -1.85 -1.74
C ILE A 20 -16.68 -2.72 -0.49
N ASN A 21 -16.16 -2.22 0.62
CA ASN A 21 -16.11 -3.00 1.86
C ASN A 21 -17.52 -3.31 2.39
N ILE A 22 -18.48 -2.39 2.22
CA ILE A 22 -19.88 -2.58 2.61
C ILE A 22 -20.54 -3.66 1.74
N PHE A 23 -20.28 -3.68 0.42
CA PHE A 23 -20.83 -4.70 -0.48
C PHE A 23 -20.13 -6.05 -0.36
N LEU A 24 -18.84 -6.06 -0.08
CA LEU A 24 -18.04 -7.28 0.02
C LEU A 24 -18.41 -8.10 1.25
N LEU A 25 -18.72 -7.45 2.37
CA LEU A 25 -19.01 -8.14 3.63
C LEU A 25 -20.22 -9.09 3.55
N PRO A 26 -21.40 -8.70 3.03
CA PRO A 26 -22.54 -9.62 2.87
C PRO A 26 -22.23 -10.80 1.95
N ILE A 27 -21.48 -10.58 0.88
CA ILE A 27 -21.09 -11.63 -0.07
C ILE A 27 -20.19 -12.65 0.64
N ILE A 28 -19.19 -12.20 1.37
CA ILE A 28 -18.28 -13.07 2.13
C ILE A 28 -19.08 -13.90 3.17
N LEU A 29 -19.99 -13.26 3.91
CA LEU A 29 -20.82 -13.96 4.91
C LEU A 29 -21.76 -14.99 4.30
N GLN A 30 -22.17 -14.82 3.06
CA GLN A 30 -23.07 -15.75 2.37
C GLN A 30 -22.36 -16.98 1.81
N TYR A 31 -21.10 -16.83 1.35
CA TYR A 31 -20.37 -17.89 0.64
C TYR A 31 -19.33 -18.62 1.47
N LEU A 32 -18.81 -18.01 2.54
CA LEU A 32 -17.78 -18.61 3.39
C LEU A 32 -18.41 -19.33 4.59
N SER A 33 -17.91 -20.53 4.88
CA SER A 33 -18.21 -21.22 6.14
C SER A 33 -17.63 -20.44 7.34
N GLY A 34 -18.09 -20.73 8.55
CA GLY A 34 -17.59 -20.07 9.76
C GLY A 34 -16.08 -20.19 9.94
N GLU A 35 -15.50 -21.32 9.56
CA GLU A 35 -14.07 -21.60 9.66
C GLU A 35 -13.26 -20.81 8.59
N GLU A 36 -13.76 -20.76 7.37
CA GLU A 36 -13.16 -19.95 6.29
C GLU A 36 -13.25 -18.46 6.60
N LEU A 37 -14.35 -18.01 7.21
CA LEU A 37 -14.52 -16.65 7.68
C LEU A 37 -13.50 -16.31 8.77
N GLY A 38 -13.26 -17.23 9.71
CA GLY A 38 -12.19 -17.08 10.71
C GLY A 38 -10.83 -16.89 10.07
N LEU A 39 -10.49 -17.72 9.07
CA LEU A 39 -9.24 -17.60 8.30
C LEU A 39 -9.15 -16.26 7.54
N TRP A 40 -10.27 -15.81 6.95
CA TRP A 40 -10.37 -14.51 6.31
C TRP A 40 -10.00 -13.36 7.26
N TYR A 41 -10.54 -13.36 8.49
CA TYR A 41 -10.20 -12.35 9.48
C TYR A 41 -8.74 -12.39 9.91
N VAL A 42 -8.13 -13.58 9.94
CA VAL A 42 -6.69 -13.71 10.18
C VAL A 42 -5.89 -13.04 9.06
N PHE A 43 -6.25 -13.26 7.79
CA PHE A 43 -5.59 -12.62 6.66
C PHE A 43 -5.73 -11.09 6.71
N MET A 44 -6.92 -10.58 7.06
CA MET A 44 -7.17 -9.15 7.23
C MET A 44 -6.32 -8.55 8.35
N SER A 45 -6.22 -9.24 9.48
CA SER A 45 -5.41 -8.79 10.62
C SER A 45 -3.92 -8.75 10.27
N VAL A 46 -3.41 -9.81 9.65
CA VAL A 46 -2.02 -9.85 9.17
C VAL A 46 -1.78 -8.78 8.12
N GLY A 47 -2.73 -8.55 7.19
CA GLY A 47 -2.64 -7.47 6.21
C GLY A 47 -2.52 -6.09 6.86
N THR A 48 -3.23 -5.86 7.97
CA THR A 48 -3.10 -4.62 8.74
C THR A 48 -1.71 -4.47 9.35
N PHE A 49 -1.15 -5.52 9.94
CA PHE A 49 0.23 -5.51 10.44
C PHE A 49 1.26 -5.26 9.32
N VAL A 50 1.05 -5.86 8.14
CA VAL A 50 1.89 -5.65 6.96
C VAL A 50 1.93 -4.16 6.55
N THR A 51 0.80 -3.46 6.64
CA THR A 51 0.75 -2.02 6.32
C THR A 51 1.50 -1.17 7.35
N MET A 52 1.60 -1.62 8.61
CA MET A 52 2.35 -0.91 9.65
C MET A 52 3.87 -0.97 9.46
N VAL A 53 4.38 -1.91 8.66
CA VAL A 53 5.82 -2.04 8.40
C VAL A 53 6.42 -0.84 7.67
N ASP A 54 5.59 0.00 7.07
CA ASP A 54 6.04 1.28 6.48
C ASP A 54 6.69 2.22 7.50
N PHE A 55 6.41 2.07 8.81
CA PHE A 55 6.99 2.86 9.92
C PHE A 55 7.03 4.38 9.69
N GLY A 56 6.17 4.90 8.81
CA GLY A 56 6.16 6.32 8.46
C GLY A 56 7.21 6.74 7.43
N PHE A 57 7.84 5.82 6.72
CA PHE A 57 8.76 6.16 5.62
C PHE A 57 8.05 6.87 4.48
N SER A 58 6.81 6.48 4.15
CA SER A 58 6.03 7.11 3.09
C SER A 58 5.84 8.62 3.29
N PRO A 59 5.41 9.14 4.46
CA PRO A 59 5.33 10.58 4.70
C PRO A 59 6.69 11.28 4.62
N GLN A 60 7.76 10.65 5.07
CA GLN A 60 9.11 11.22 5.01
C GLN A 60 9.61 11.34 3.57
N ILE A 61 9.43 10.29 2.77
CA ILE A 61 9.77 10.30 1.34
C ILE A 61 8.95 11.38 0.62
N ALA A 62 7.64 11.45 0.87
CA ALA A 62 6.79 12.46 0.28
C ALA A 62 7.29 13.88 0.61
N ARG A 63 7.68 14.14 1.85
CA ARG A 63 8.27 15.42 2.27
C ARG A 63 9.57 15.74 1.51
N PHE A 64 10.49 14.79 1.41
CA PHE A 64 11.74 14.98 0.70
C PHE A 64 11.53 15.20 -0.80
N VAL A 65 10.59 14.47 -1.40
CA VAL A 65 10.17 14.67 -2.78
C VAL A 65 9.61 16.08 -2.98
N THR A 66 8.77 16.57 -2.06
CA THR A 66 8.24 17.93 -2.11
C THR A 66 9.37 18.98 -2.08
N TYR A 67 10.39 18.79 -1.24
CA TYR A 67 11.53 19.71 -1.19
C TYR A 67 12.35 19.70 -2.50
N ALA A 68 12.66 18.52 -3.02
CA ALA A 68 13.38 18.39 -4.27
C ALA A 68 12.58 18.95 -5.47
N TYR A 69 11.27 18.76 -5.46
CA TYR A 69 10.35 19.30 -6.46
C TYR A 69 10.24 20.84 -6.40
N ALA A 70 10.38 21.41 -5.19
CA ALA A 70 10.44 22.85 -4.96
C ALA A 70 11.82 23.48 -5.21
N GLY A 71 12.82 22.75 -5.76
CA GLY A 71 14.12 23.27 -6.12
C GLY A 71 15.16 23.30 -4.99
N ALA A 72 15.03 22.42 -3.99
CA ALA A 72 16.04 22.28 -2.96
C ALA A 72 17.31 21.57 -3.47
N ASP A 73 18.50 22.09 -3.15
CA ASP A 73 19.78 21.47 -3.55
C ASP A 73 20.18 20.31 -2.66
N SER A 74 19.79 20.33 -1.40
CA SER A 74 20.16 19.30 -0.43
C SER A 74 19.04 19.05 0.58
N LEU A 75 19.05 17.85 1.14
CA LEU A 75 18.10 17.46 2.18
C LEU A 75 18.72 17.67 3.56
N LYS A 76 17.98 18.30 4.46
CA LYS A 76 18.35 18.42 5.88
C LYS A 76 17.58 17.41 6.73
N LYS A 77 18.21 16.83 7.76
CA LYS A 77 17.56 15.92 8.71
C LYS A 77 16.44 16.60 9.48
N SER A 78 16.58 17.89 9.77
CA SER A 78 15.59 18.69 10.50
C SER A 78 15.61 20.13 10.00
N GLY A 79 14.46 20.81 10.09
CA GLY A 79 14.29 22.20 9.68
C GLY A 79 13.73 22.34 8.26
N ILE A 80 13.49 23.60 7.88
CA ILE A 80 12.97 23.97 6.57
C ILE A 80 14.18 24.08 5.60
N VAL A 81 14.08 23.43 4.46
CA VAL A 81 15.05 23.59 3.38
C VAL A 81 14.57 24.76 2.53
N SER A 82 15.38 25.79 2.41
CA SER A 82 15.08 26.90 1.50
C SER A 82 15.20 26.42 0.06
N ALA A 83 14.23 26.73 -0.78
CA ALA A 83 14.35 26.56 -2.21
C ALA A 83 15.44 27.52 -2.72
N VAL A 84 16.46 26.99 -3.36
CA VAL A 84 17.58 27.78 -3.91
C VAL A 84 17.33 28.08 -5.38
N HIS A 85 16.63 27.18 -6.06
CA HIS A 85 16.30 27.31 -7.48
C HIS A 85 14.79 27.40 -7.70
N THR A 86 14.40 28.06 -8.80
CA THR A 86 13.01 28.14 -9.26
C THR A 86 12.56 26.88 -9.98
N GLU A 87 13.51 26.03 -10.39
CA GLU A 87 13.24 24.79 -11.12
C GLU A 87 13.43 23.57 -10.22
N MET A 88 12.72 22.47 -10.54
CA MET A 88 12.84 21.20 -9.81
C MET A 88 14.25 20.61 -9.94
N ASN A 89 14.76 20.07 -8.84
CA ASN A 89 16.03 19.35 -8.84
C ASN A 89 15.83 17.89 -9.27
N ALA A 90 15.93 17.64 -10.58
CA ALA A 90 15.73 16.32 -11.17
C ALA A 90 16.75 15.28 -10.68
N GLU A 91 18.00 15.69 -10.44
CA GLU A 91 19.07 14.80 -9.96
C GLU A 91 18.75 14.30 -8.53
N LEU A 92 18.32 15.22 -7.66
CA LEU A 92 17.94 14.88 -6.29
C LEU A 92 16.69 13.99 -6.26
N LEU A 93 15.69 14.25 -7.12
CA LEU A 93 14.51 13.41 -7.27
C LEU A 93 14.89 11.99 -7.71
N LEU A 94 15.79 11.84 -8.67
CA LEU A 94 16.26 10.52 -9.12
C LEU A 94 16.96 9.75 -7.99
N LYS A 95 17.85 10.43 -7.24
CA LYS A 95 18.54 9.85 -6.08
C LYS A 95 17.52 9.37 -5.02
N LEU A 96 16.49 10.18 -4.74
CA LEU A 96 15.40 9.82 -3.82
C LEU A 96 14.61 8.61 -4.32
N LEU A 97 14.31 8.55 -5.62
CA LEU A 97 13.59 7.43 -6.22
C LEU A 97 14.37 6.12 -6.04
N ILE A 98 15.67 6.13 -6.35
CA ILE A 98 16.55 4.96 -6.23
C ILE A 98 16.66 4.53 -4.76
N ALA A 99 16.87 5.48 -3.85
CA ALA A 99 16.96 5.20 -2.42
C ALA A 99 15.65 4.62 -1.86
N SER A 100 14.52 5.21 -2.21
CA SER A 100 13.18 4.73 -1.80
C SER A 100 12.90 3.33 -2.34
N ARG A 101 13.21 3.07 -3.61
CA ARG A 101 13.07 1.73 -4.21
C ARG A 101 13.89 0.68 -3.47
N ARG A 102 15.14 0.98 -3.10
CA ARG A 102 16.00 0.06 -2.34
C ARG A 102 15.43 -0.22 -0.94
N LEU A 103 14.97 0.83 -0.24
CA LEU A 103 14.36 0.72 1.06
C LEU A 103 13.13 -0.19 1.02
N TYR A 104 12.20 0.07 0.10
CA TYR A 104 10.96 -0.71 -0.01
C TYR A 104 11.20 -2.14 -0.50
N LEU A 105 12.23 -2.37 -1.32
CA LEU A 105 12.66 -3.72 -1.68
C LEU A 105 13.15 -4.49 -0.46
N PHE A 106 13.96 -3.88 0.39
CA PHE A 106 14.41 -4.51 1.63
C PHE A 106 13.24 -4.80 2.58
N LEU A 107 12.33 -3.84 2.78
CA LEU A 107 11.15 -4.02 3.61
C LEU A 107 10.23 -5.13 3.07
N SER A 108 10.01 -5.16 1.75
CA SER A 108 9.15 -6.17 1.13
C SER A 108 9.74 -7.57 1.26
N LEU A 109 11.05 -7.73 1.07
CA LEU A 109 11.74 -9.00 1.27
C LEU A 109 11.68 -9.47 2.72
N PHE A 110 11.90 -8.57 3.67
CA PHE A 110 11.84 -8.88 5.10
C PHE A 110 10.43 -9.38 5.49
N VAL A 111 9.38 -8.67 5.08
CA VAL A 111 7.99 -9.08 5.36
C VAL A 111 7.65 -10.39 4.64
N PHE A 112 8.09 -10.56 3.40
CA PHE A 112 7.83 -11.77 2.65
C PHE A 112 8.43 -13.01 3.32
N ILE A 113 9.68 -12.92 3.78
CA ILE A 113 10.34 -14.00 4.52
C ILE A 113 9.57 -14.32 5.81
N LEU A 114 9.13 -13.30 6.57
CA LEU A 114 8.32 -13.50 7.76
C LEU A 114 6.99 -14.19 7.46
N LEU A 115 6.29 -13.77 6.40
CA LEU A 115 5.01 -14.37 6.00
C LEU A 115 5.19 -15.82 5.55
N ILE A 116 6.23 -16.12 4.76
CA ILE A 116 6.47 -17.49 4.28
C ILE A 116 6.95 -18.42 5.38
N THR A 117 7.69 -17.93 6.37
CA THR A 117 8.19 -18.76 7.48
C THR A 117 7.20 -18.82 8.65
N VAL A 118 7.18 -17.75 9.46
CA VAL A 118 6.35 -17.67 10.68
C VAL A 118 4.87 -17.66 10.35
N GLY A 119 4.47 -16.91 9.33
CA GLY A 119 3.08 -16.79 8.92
C GLY A 119 2.50 -18.12 8.40
N SER A 120 3.26 -18.86 7.57
CA SER A 120 2.82 -20.18 7.08
C SER A 120 2.65 -21.18 8.22
N TYR A 121 3.58 -21.21 9.17
CA TYR A 121 3.45 -22.04 10.37
C TYR A 121 2.19 -21.68 11.17
N TYR A 122 1.99 -20.40 11.45
CA TYR A 122 0.85 -19.91 12.20
C TYR A 122 -0.49 -20.28 11.55
N VAL A 123 -0.63 -20.01 10.25
CA VAL A 123 -1.88 -20.28 9.51
C VAL A 123 -2.18 -21.77 9.46
N THR A 124 -1.19 -22.63 9.30
CA THR A 124 -1.39 -24.10 9.30
C THR A 124 -1.79 -24.65 10.67
N VAL A 125 -1.32 -24.03 11.76
CA VAL A 125 -1.69 -24.45 13.12
C VAL A 125 -3.12 -24.09 13.47
N ILE A 126 -3.61 -22.92 13.04
CA ILE A 126 -4.96 -22.45 13.40
C ILE A 126 -6.07 -23.00 12.49
N SER A 127 -5.73 -23.42 11.26
CA SER A 127 -6.73 -23.88 10.26
C SER A 127 -6.76 -25.40 10.10
N LYS A 128 -6.70 -26.14 11.22
CA LYS A 128 -6.64 -27.61 11.21
C LYS A 128 -7.87 -28.30 10.60
N THR A 129 -9.00 -27.63 10.62
CA THR A 129 -10.29 -28.14 10.10
C THR A 129 -10.45 -27.94 8.60
N LEU A 130 -9.67 -27.02 8.02
CA LEU A 130 -9.73 -26.72 6.59
C LEU A 130 -8.71 -27.55 5.79
N PRO A 131 -8.96 -27.80 4.48
CA PRO A 131 -8.02 -28.53 3.64
C PRO A 131 -6.66 -27.80 3.55
N TYR A 132 -5.63 -28.42 4.08
CA TYR A 132 -4.27 -27.87 4.19
C TYR A 132 -3.77 -27.21 2.89
N ARG A 133 -4.00 -27.89 1.74
CA ARG A 133 -3.54 -27.41 0.43
C ARG A 133 -4.20 -26.11 0.04
N GLN A 134 -5.50 -25.95 0.27
CA GLN A 134 -6.24 -24.72 -0.05
C GLN A 134 -5.78 -23.56 0.81
N VAL A 135 -5.65 -23.79 2.12
CA VAL A 135 -5.15 -22.78 3.07
C VAL A 135 -3.76 -22.30 2.69
N LEU A 136 -2.84 -23.23 2.40
CA LEU A 136 -1.47 -22.89 2.05
C LEU A 136 -1.38 -22.13 0.71
N CYS A 137 -2.12 -22.56 -0.31
CA CYS A 137 -2.18 -21.86 -1.59
C CYS A 137 -2.71 -20.42 -1.43
N SER A 138 -3.80 -20.24 -0.69
CA SER A 138 -4.37 -18.92 -0.41
C SER A 138 -3.39 -18.02 0.35
N TRP A 139 -2.68 -18.60 1.32
CA TRP A 139 -1.65 -17.90 2.08
C TRP A 139 -0.45 -17.46 1.24
N ILE A 140 0.04 -18.32 0.34
CA ILE A 140 1.14 -17.99 -0.57
C ILE A 140 0.73 -16.86 -1.51
N ILE A 141 -0.48 -16.93 -2.08
CA ILE A 141 -1.02 -15.86 -2.94
C ILE A 141 -1.10 -14.54 -2.16
N PHE A 142 -1.61 -14.56 -0.93
CA PHE A 142 -1.66 -13.39 -0.04
C PHE A 142 -0.26 -12.84 0.25
N SER A 143 0.72 -13.71 0.51
CA SER A 143 2.10 -13.31 0.80
C SER A 143 2.77 -12.65 -0.42
N ILE A 144 2.56 -13.19 -1.62
CA ILE A 144 3.06 -12.61 -2.87
C ILE A 144 2.39 -11.25 -3.14
N ALA A 145 1.07 -11.17 -2.96
CA ALA A 145 0.34 -9.91 -3.12
C ALA A 145 0.82 -8.83 -2.14
N SER A 146 1.08 -9.20 -0.89
CA SER A 146 1.63 -8.32 0.14
C SER A 146 3.04 -7.84 -0.21
N PHE A 147 3.89 -8.74 -0.71
CA PHE A 147 5.24 -8.39 -1.20
C PHE A 147 5.18 -7.35 -2.31
N ILE A 148 4.34 -7.57 -3.33
CA ILE A 148 4.18 -6.66 -4.45
C ILE A 148 3.63 -5.30 -3.97
N ASN A 149 2.66 -5.31 -3.06
CA ASN A 149 2.04 -4.10 -2.52
C ASN A 149 3.08 -3.22 -1.80
N ILE A 150 3.90 -3.82 -0.91
CA ILE A 150 4.97 -3.07 -0.22
C ILE A 150 6.01 -2.61 -1.23
N LEU A 151 6.48 -3.49 -2.12
CA LEU A 151 7.52 -3.18 -3.10
C LEU A 151 7.21 -1.92 -3.91
N TYR A 152 5.96 -1.74 -4.30
CA TYR A 152 5.51 -0.58 -5.08
C TYR A 152 4.98 0.59 -4.22
N GLY A 153 5.00 0.47 -2.90
CA GLY A 153 4.52 1.51 -1.98
C GLY A 153 5.22 2.87 -2.12
N TYR A 154 6.50 2.87 -2.52
CA TYR A 154 7.24 4.11 -2.73
C TYR A 154 6.67 5.01 -3.83
N TYR A 155 6.00 4.46 -4.85
CA TYR A 155 5.32 5.28 -5.87
C TYR A 155 4.22 6.15 -5.27
N HIS A 156 3.46 5.60 -4.33
CA HIS A 156 2.42 6.37 -3.64
C HIS A 156 3.00 7.56 -2.87
N ALA A 157 4.16 7.36 -2.21
CA ALA A 157 4.89 8.43 -1.53
C ALA A 157 5.38 9.51 -2.51
N PHE A 158 5.90 9.11 -3.68
CA PHE A 158 6.36 10.03 -4.73
C PHE A 158 5.23 10.88 -5.31
N PHE A 159 4.14 10.27 -5.75
CA PHE A 159 2.99 11.01 -6.29
C PHE A 159 2.38 11.97 -5.26
N ARG A 160 2.35 11.57 -3.99
CA ARG A 160 1.92 12.44 -2.89
C ARG A 160 2.88 13.62 -2.72
N GLY A 161 4.19 13.38 -2.82
CA GLY A 161 5.23 14.42 -2.69
C GLY A 161 5.19 15.47 -3.81
N ILE A 162 4.88 15.05 -5.03
CA ILE A 162 4.69 15.94 -6.19
C ILE A 162 3.32 16.67 -6.12
N GLY A 163 2.39 16.18 -5.29
CA GLY A 163 1.05 16.75 -5.17
C GLY A 163 0.07 16.25 -6.24
N ASP A 164 0.39 15.15 -6.93
CA ASP A 164 -0.50 14.53 -7.93
C ASP A 164 -1.50 13.57 -7.28
N PHE A 165 -2.42 14.13 -6.51
CA PHE A 165 -3.50 13.39 -5.87
C PHE A 165 -4.51 12.80 -6.85
N ILE A 166 -4.63 13.39 -8.04
CA ILE A 166 -5.57 12.93 -9.07
C ILE A 166 -5.15 11.55 -9.57
N SER A 167 -3.88 11.37 -9.91
CA SER A 167 -3.36 10.08 -10.40
C SER A 167 -3.47 8.99 -9.33
N ILE A 168 -3.20 9.30 -8.06
CA ILE A 168 -3.37 8.37 -6.93
C ILE A 168 -4.82 7.89 -6.85
N ASN A 169 -5.79 8.83 -6.84
CA ASN A 169 -7.19 8.50 -6.67
C ASN A 169 -7.79 7.78 -7.89
N LYS A 170 -7.34 8.11 -9.11
CA LYS A 170 -7.71 7.35 -10.31
C LYS A 170 -7.22 5.90 -10.26
N ALA A 171 -5.98 5.69 -9.84
CA ALA A 171 -5.44 4.33 -9.67
C ALA A 171 -6.21 3.54 -8.59
N MET A 172 -6.58 4.20 -7.49
CA MET A 172 -7.40 3.61 -6.43
C MET A 172 -8.79 3.22 -6.95
N LEU A 173 -9.47 4.10 -7.68
CA LEU A 173 -10.77 3.82 -8.30
C LEU A 173 -10.70 2.63 -9.26
N LEU A 174 -9.70 2.61 -10.15
CA LEU A 174 -9.52 1.52 -11.10
C LEU A 174 -9.29 0.18 -10.39
N SER A 175 -8.47 0.19 -9.34
CA SER A 175 -8.24 -0.99 -8.49
C SER A 175 -9.54 -1.46 -7.82
N ASN A 176 -10.34 -0.53 -7.32
CA ASN A 176 -11.59 -0.81 -6.64
C ASN A 176 -12.65 -1.38 -7.60
N VAL A 177 -12.80 -0.79 -8.78
CA VAL A 177 -13.70 -1.30 -9.83
C VAL A 177 -13.29 -2.71 -10.24
N ARG A 178 -11.99 -2.97 -10.45
CA ARG A 178 -11.49 -4.31 -10.78
C ARG A 178 -11.80 -5.34 -9.69
N LYS A 179 -11.72 -4.97 -8.41
CA LYS A 179 -12.10 -5.85 -7.30
C LYS A 179 -13.58 -6.24 -7.36
N LEU A 180 -14.48 -5.31 -7.70
CA LEU A 180 -15.90 -5.61 -7.89
C LEU A 180 -16.15 -6.59 -9.04
N PHE A 181 -15.46 -6.41 -10.18
CA PHE A 181 -15.61 -7.32 -11.32
C PHE A 181 -15.05 -8.73 -11.07
N LEU A 182 -14.08 -8.87 -10.17
CA LEU A 182 -13.53 -10.19 -9.80
C LEU A 182 -14.37 -10.92 -8.75
N LEU A 183 -15.33 -10.23 -8.13
CA LEU A 183 -16.24 -10.77 -7.11
C LEU A 183 -17.57 -11.26 -7.68
N ILE A 184 -17.92 -10.86 -8.92
CA ILE A 184 -19.08 -11.31 -9.68
C ILE A 184 -18.68 -12.46 -10.61
#